data_b6fba42b744f1cc8d3477bfe8023851e
#
_entry.id   b6fba42b744f1cc8d3477bfe8023851e
#
_cell.length_a   1.000
_cell.length_b   1.000
_cell.length_c   1.000
_cell.angle_alpha   90.00
_cell.angle_beta   90.00
_cell.angle_gamma   90.00
#
_symmetry.space_group_name_H-M   'P 1'
#
loop_
_entity.id
_entity.type
_entity.pdbx_description
1 polymer ?
#
loop_
_entity_poly.entity_id
_entity_poly.type
_entity_poly.pdbx_seq_one_letter_code
_entity_poly.pdbx_strand_id
1 'polypeptide(L)'
;PTRRSSDLTRDLCEIHIGMPTQVFEETRGERGDVPKPERAGKLADVFNRYAGVSYASPGAVQLEKSLIRWMGDLVGYPAGAAGDLTSGGSIANLMGVVAARDAAELKGNQLESSPIYLTEQVHHCVDKAIRIAGLGECPRRIIPMDAGYRMDAEVLAATIQKDKSVGYKPWLIVASAGTTDTGSVDPLETIADIAAFHGIWFHVDAAYGGFFMLSDSARDVLNGIQHSDSVVIDPHKGLFLPYGSGAILVKDGASLHKAHYYDAHYMQDAKTN
;
A
#
# COMPACT_ATOMS: atom_id res chain seq x y z
N PRO A 1 9.25 0.62 28.52
CA PRO A 1 8.64 1.95 28.57
C PRO A 1 8.39 2.39 27.13
N THR A 2 7.14 2.34 26.73
CA THR A 2 6.70 2.82 25.43
C THR A 2 6.92 4.33 25.36
N ARG A 3 7.77 4.80 24.44
CA ARG A 3 7.89 6.24 24.14
C ARG A 3 6.52 6.79 23.80
N ARG A 4 6.13 7.91 24.39
CA ARG A 4 4.86 8.58 24.07
C ARG A 4 4.91 9.09 22.63
N SER A 5 3.79 9.08 21.92
CA SER A 5 3.71 9.57 20.53
C SER A 5 4.20 11.03 20.37
N SER A 6 4.05 11.84 21.42
CA SER A 6 4.60 13.20 21.52
C SER A 6 6.13 13.27 21.43
N ASP A 7 6.84 12.26 21.94
CA ASP A 7 8.31 12.23 21.92
C ASP A 7 8.80 11.87 20.53
N LEU A 8 8.10 10.97 19.84
CA LEU A 8 8.40 10.61 18.46
C LEU A 8 8.23 11.79 17.50
N THR A 9 7.14 12.55 17.66
CA THR A 9 6.87 13.73 16.83
C THR A 9 7.92 14.83 17.06
N ARG A 10 8.35 15.01 18.29
CA ARG A 10 9.41 15.94 18.65
C ARG A 10 10.75 15.55 18.04
N ASP A 11 11.17 14.30 18.20
CA ASP A 11 12.40 13.76 17.64
C ASP A 11 12.41 13.85 16.11
N LEU A 12 11.25 13.60 15.46
CA LEU A 12 11.10 13.72 14.00
C LEU A 12 11.22 15.16 13.52
N CYS A 13 10.65 16.14 14.22
CA CYS A 13 10.77 17.55 13.85
C CYS A 13 12.20 18.10 14.06
N GLU A 14 12.87 17.74 15.15
CA GLU A 14 14.23 18.21 15.45
C GLU A 14 15.29 17.58 14.53
N ILE A 15 15.15 16.29 14.21
CA ILE A 15 16.18 15.54 13.47
C ILE A 15 16.01 15.67 11.95
N HIS A 16 14.77 15.75 11.43
CA HIS A 16 14.51 15.51 10.02
C HIS A 16 14.22 16.76 9.19
N ILE A 17 13.73 17.84 9.80
CA ILE A 17 13.37 19.05 9.06
C ILE A 17 14.45 20.15 9.22
N GLY A 18 15.42 19.95 10.10
CA GLY A 18 16.42 20.98 10.45
C GLY A 18 15.74 22.24 10.95
N MET A 19 14.56 22.09 11.56
CA MET A 19 13.77 23.20 12.09
C MET A 19 14.40 23.65 13.41
N PRO A 20 14.73 24.94 13.58
CA PRO A 20 15.16 25.44 14.87
C PRO A 20 14.12 25.13 15.94
N THR A 21 14.55 24.70 17.11
CA THR A 21 13.69 24.37 18.27
C THR A 21 12.67 25.47 18.57
N GLN A 22 13.05 26.74 18.39
CA GLN A 22 12.16 27.90 18.54
C GLN A 22 10.95 27.87 17.63
N VAL A 23 11.13 27.51 16.33
CA VAL A 23 10.01 27.44 15.36
C VAL A 23 9.07 26.29 15.71
N PHE A 24 9.60 25.20 16.25
CA PHE A 24 8.79 24.08 16.73
C PHE A 24 7.95 24.50 17.97
N GLU A 25 8.53 25.23 18.91
CA GLU A 25 7.83 25.71 20.10
C GLU A 25 6.75 26.75 19.76
N GLU A 26 7.00 27.65 18.81
CA GLU A 26 5.99 28.60 18.31
C GLU A 26 4.81 27.92 17.60
N THR A 27 5.00 26.72 17.04
CA THR A 27 3.90 25.93 16.43
C THR A 27 3.13 25.11 17.44
N ARG A 28 3.63 24.94 18.68
CA ARG A 28 2.92 24.30 19.78
C ARG A 28 1.76 25.19 20.27
N GLY A 29 0.64 24.56 20.57
CA GLY A 29 -0.40 25.21 21.35
C GLY A 29 0.04 25.43 22.81
N GLU A 30 -0.59 26.36 23.52
CA GLU A 30 -0.27 26.76 24.91
C GLU A 30 -0.28 25.63 25.96
N ARG A 31 -0.61 24.40 25.60
CA ARG A 31 -0.67 23.20 26.47
C ARG A 31 0.24 22.06 26.05
N GLY A 32 1.23 22.28 25.21
CA GLY A 32 2.16 21.22 24.77
C GLY A 32 1.54 20.21 23.81
N ASP A 33 0.44 20.55 23.15
CA ASP A 33 -0.24 19.73 22.17
C ASP A 33 0.59 19.59 20.87
N VAL A 34 0.38 18.48 20.17
CA VAL A 34 0.94 18.23 18.82
C VAL A 34 0.61 19.44 17.91
N PRO A 35 1.55 19.92 17.08
CA PRO A 35 1.28 21.00 16.13
C PRO A 35 0.02 20.70 15.34
N LYS A 36 -0.87 21.68 15.22
CA LYS A 36 -2.08 21.50 14.42
C LYS A 36 -1.66 21.12 12.99
N PRO A 37 -2.25 20.09 12.37
CA PRO A 37 -1.87 19.60 11.04
C PRO A 37 -1.79 20.69 9.98
N GLU A 38 -2.65 21.71 10.08
CA GLU A 38 -2.66 22.89 9.20
C GLU A 38 -1.39 23.76 9.31
N ARG A 39 -0.77 23.83 10.50
CA ARG A 39 0.48 24.58 10.70
C ARG A 39 1.69 23.80 10.18
N ALA A 40 1.70 22.49 10.40
CA ALA A 40 2.75 21.60 9.86
C ALA A 40 2.74 21.60 8.32
N GLY A 41 1.56 21.56 7.70
CA GLY A 41 1.41 21.66 6.24
C GLY A 41 1.97 22.99 5.70
N LYS A 42 1.61 24.11 6.29
CA LYS A 42 2.13 25.44 5.88
C LYS A 42 3.65 25.56 6.01
N LEU A 43 4.24 24.94 7.04
CA LEU A 43 5.69 24.93 7.20
C LEU A 43 6.35 24.04 6.12
N ALA A 44 5.78 22.89 5.82
CA ALA A 44 6.26 22.02 4.74
C ALA A 44 6.23 22.74 3.39
N ASP A 45 5.16 23.49 3.10
CA ASP A 45 5.02 24.29 1.87
C ASP A 45 6.09 25.39 1.77
N VAL A 46 6.42 26.06 2.89
CA VAL A 46 7.46 27.11 2.94
C VAL A 46 8.85 26.53 2.68
N PHE A 47 9.17 25.39 3.29
CA PHE A 47 10.49 24.77 3.13
C PHE A 47 10.61 24.00 1.82
N ASN A 48 9.53 23.44 1.30
CA ASN A 48 9.37 22.76 -0.01
C ASN A 48 10.67 22.07 -0.50
N ARG A 49 11.19 21.16 0.32
CA ARG A 49 12.45 20.48 0.02
C ARG A 49 12.24 19.36 -1.00
N TYR A 50 13.14 19.29 -1.99
CA TYR A 50 13.16 18.19 -2.92
C TYR A 50 13.59 16.90 -2.21
N ALA A 51 12.66 15.95 -2.03
CA ALA A 51 12.87 14.69 -1.31
C ALA A 51 13.11 13.47 -2.24
N GLY A 52 13.35 13.70 -3.53
CA GLY A 52 13.54 12.62 -4.50
C GLY A 52 14.88 11.90 -4.40
N VAL A 53 15.87 12.47 -3.70
CA VAL A 53 17.20 11.88 -3.49
C VAL A 53 17.76 12.24 -2.13
N SER A 54 18.47 11.30 -1.50
CA SER A 54 18.99 11.44 -0.12
C SER A 54 19.93 12.62 0.05
N TYR A 55 20.83 12.86 -0.89
CA TYR A 55 21.80 13.96 -0.76
C TYR A 55 21.14 15.35 -0.78
N ALA A 56 19.98 15.50 -1.44
CA ALA A 56 19.28 16.78 -1.52
C ALA A 56 18.44 17.07 -0.28
N SER A 57 17.87 16.05 0.33
CA SER A 57 17.04 16.17 1.54
C SER A 57 17.07 14.89 2.37
N PRO A 58 18.19 14.60 3.05
CA PRO A 58 18.34 13.34 3.78
C PRO A 58 17.28 13.17 4.88
N GLY A 59 16.88 14.25 5.55
CA GLY A 59 15.84 14.22 6.57
C GLY A 59 14.47 13.83 6.02
N ALA A 60 14.05 14.37 4.86
CA ALA A 60 12.77 14.04 4.27
C ALA A 60 12.74 12.58 3.78
N VAL A 61 13.80 12.10 3.15
CA VAL A 61 13.93 10.70 2.72
C VAL A 61 13.93 9.76 3.92
N GLN A 62 14.63 10.12 5.01
CA GLN A 62 14.61 9.29 6.23
C GLN A 62 13.22 9.26 6.88
N LEU A 63 12.49 10.38 6.86
CA LEU A 63 11.12 10.43 7.36
C LEU A 63 10.20 9.50 6.56
N GLU A 64 10.28 9.55 5.22
CA GLU A 64 9.53 8.66 4.34
C GLU A 64 9.85 7.18 4.64
N LYS A 65 11.13 6.82 4.68
CA LYS A 65 11.57 5.46 5.05
C LYS A 65 11.00 5.02 6.42
N SER A 66 10.99 5.93 7.39
CA SER A 66 10.46 5.65 8.73
C SER A 66 8.94 5.44 8.73
N LEU A 67 8.20 6.21 7.93
CA LEU A 67 6.75 6.07 7.77
C LEU A 67 6.41 4.76 7.05
N ILE A 68 7.10 4.44 5.96
CA ILE A 68 6.93 3.17 5.24
C ILE A 68 7.21 1.99 6.16
N ARG A 69 8.31 2.05 6.94
CA ARG A 69 8.62 1.01 7.91
C ARG A 69 7.53 0.86 8.96
N TRP A 70 7.07 1.96 9.55
CA TRP A 70 5.99 1.93 10.54
C TRP A 70 4.70 1.33 9.97
N MET A 71 4.33 1.70 8.74
CA MET A 71 3.17 1.12 8.06
C MET A 71 3.37 -0.38 7.75
N GLY A 72 4.59 -0.79 7.36
CA GLY A 72 4.94 -2.19 7.18
C GLY A 72 4.83 -3.00 8.46
N ASP A 73 5.33 -2.46 9.57
CA ASP A 73 5.22 -3.09 10.90
C ASP A 73 3.74 -3.17 11.35
N LEU A 74 2.92 -2.16 11.04
CA LEU A 74 1.48 -2.17 11.32
C LEU A 74 0.76 -3.29 10.56
N VAL A 75 1.08 -3.49 9.28
CA VAL A 75 0.54 -4.59 8.46
C VAL A 75 1.07 -5.96 8.91
N GLY A 76 2.22 -6.00 9.58
CA GLY A 76 2.90 -7.24 9.96
C GLY A 76 3.85 -7.78 8.89
N TYR A 77 4.35 -6.91 8.03
CA TYR A 77 5.31 -7.29 7.00
C TYR A 77 6.72 -7.49 7.54
N PRO A 78 7.54 -8.36 6.91
CA PRO A 78 8.92 -8.60 7.34
C PRO A 78 9.83 -7.39 7.09
N ALA A 79 11.01 -7.40 7.69
CA ALA A 79 12.01 -6.34 7.56
C ALA A 79 12.47 -6.07 6.12
N GLY A 80 12.32 -7.04 5.22
CA GLY A 80 12.65 -6.92 3.80
C GLY A 80 11.54 -6.28 2.95
N ALA A 81 10.40 -5.93 3.55
CA ALA A 81 9.34 -5.23 2.84
C ALA A 81 9.78 -3.80 2.47
N ALA A 82 9.25 -3.33 1.35
CA ALA A 82 9.45 -1.96 0.87
C ALA A 82 8.11 -1.30 0.56
N GLY A 83 8.14 0.00 0.33
CA GLY A 83 6.96 0.77 -0.04
C GLY A 83 7.31 2.16 -0.51
N ASP A 84 6.33 2.85 -1.05
CA ASP A 84 6.44 4.24 -1.49
C ASP A 84 5.21 5.03 -1.04
N LEU A 85 5.41 6.30 -0.70
CA LEU A 85 4.33 7.26 -0.55
C LEU A 85 3.83 7.70 -1.93
N THR A 86 2.52 7.81 -2.07
CA THR A 86 1.86 8.18 -3.32
C THR A 86 0.87 9.32 -3.09
N SER A 87 0.35 9.88 -4.17
CA SER A 87 -0.71 10.90 -4.11
C SER A 87 -2.10 10.35 -3.76
N GLY A 88 -2.19 9.07 -3.40
CA GLY A 88 -3.43 8.38 -3.01
C GLY A 88 -3.56 6.98 -3.60
N GLY A 89 -4.58 6.25 -3.17
CA GLY A 89 -4.80 4.84 -3.48
C GLY A 89 -4.83 4.49 -4.97
N SER A 90 -5.20 5.42 -5.85
CA SER A 90 -5.21 5.15 -7.31
C SER A 90 -3.82 4.88 -7.86
N ILE A 91 -2.83 5.68 -7.47
CA ILE A 91 -1.44 5.48 -7.88
C ILE A 91 -0.82 4.30 -7.12
N ALA A 92 -1.14 4.16 -5.83
CA ALA A 92 -0.68 3.04 -5.04
C ALA A 92 -1.15 1.68 -5.62
N ASN A 93 -2.43 1.57 -6.01
CA ASN A 93 -2.96 0.38 -6.68
C ASN A 93 -2.27 0.13 -8.04
N LEU A 94 -2.02 1.19 -8.84
CA LEU A 94 -1.28 1.05 -10.09
C LEU A 94 0.12 0.47 -9.85
N MET A 95 0.84 0.99 -8.86
CA MET A 95 2.17 0.49 -8.51
C MET A 95 2.13 -0.97 -8.04
N GLY A 96 1.13 -1.35 -7.23
CA GLY A 96 0.93 -2.73 -6.78
C GLY A 96 0.64 -3.69 -7.95
N VAL A 97 -0.22 -3.29 -8.88
CA VAL A 97 -0.53 -4.08 -10.10
C VAL A 97 0.69 -4.23 -11.00
N VAL A 98 1.49 -3.17 -11.16
CA VAL A 98 2.74 -3.23 -11.96
C VAL A 98 3.76 -4.14 -11.27
N ALA A 99 3.94 -4.06 -9.95
CA ALA A 99 4.83 -4.93 -9.20
C ALA A 99 4.41 -6.42 -9.35
N ALA A 100 3.11 -6.72 -9.24
CA ALA A 100 2.57 -8.05 -9.45
C ALA A 100 2.83 -8.57 -10.88
N ARG A 101 2.59 -7.72 -11.91
CA ARG A 101 2.84 -8.06 -13.32
C ARG A 101 4.30 -8.42 -13.55
N ASP A 102 5.22 -7.61 -13.03
CA ASP A 102 6.65 -7.78 -13.26
C ASP A 102 7.22 -8.95 -12.44
N ALA A 103 6.67 -9.23 -11.27
CA ALA A 103 6.97 -10.44 -10.50
C ALA A 103 6.50 -11.72 -11.21
N ALA A 104 5.32 -11.68 -11.84
CA ALA A 104 4.80 -12.79 -12.65
C ALA A 104 5.46 -12.89 -14.03
N GLU A 105 6.35 -11.97 -14.40
CA GLU A 105 7.04 -11.89 -15.70
C GLU A 105 6.08 -11.97 -16.90
N LEU A 106 4.89 -11.39 -16.77
CA LEU A 106 3.86 -11.45 -17.82
C LEU A 106 4.30 -10.70 -19.08
N LYS A 107 4.16 -11.37 -20.22
CA LYS A 107 4.46 -10.84 -21.55
C LYS A 107 3.20 -10.81 -22.42
N GLY A 108 3.19 -9.99 -23.45
CA GLY A 108 2.02 -9.71 -24.28
C GLY A 108 1.27 -10.95 -24.78
N ASN A 109 1.98 -11.99 -25.18
CA ASN A 109 1.38 -13.24 -25.68
C ASN A 109 0.76 -14.13 -24.57
N GLN A 110 0.90 -13.77 -23.31
CA GLN A 110 0.38 -14.52 -22.17
C GLN A 110 -0.87 -13.89 -21.56
N LEU A 111 -1.17 -12.63 -21.90
CA LEU A 111 -2.21 -11.85 -21.23
C LEU A 111 -3.59 -12.51 -21.31
N GLU A 112 -4.00 -12.99 -22.49
CA GLU A 112 -5.29 -13.64 -22.72
C GLU A 112 -5.47 -14.93 -21.92
N SER A 113 -4.39 -15.57 -21.49
CA SER A 113 -4.40 -16.79 -20.68
C SER A 113 -4.14 -16.53 -19.19
N SER A 114 -4.01 -15.28 -18.76
CA SER A 114 -3.61 -14.91 -17.39
C SER A 114 -4.73 -14.15 -16.67
N PRO A 115 -5.69 -14.85 -16.06
CA PRO A 115 -6.84 -14.24 -15.42
C PRO A 115 -6.47 -13.51 -14.12
N ILE A 116 -7.24 -12.46 -13.85
CA ILE A 116 -7.25 -11.65 -12.62
C ILE A 116 -8.58 -11.90 -11.91
N TYR A 117 -8.54 -12.13 -10.59
CA TYR A 117 -9.72 -12.42 -9.76
C TYR A 117 -10.03 -11.23 -8.86
N LEU A 118 -11.27 -10.77 -8.87
CA LEU A 118 -11.74 -9.63 -8.10
C LEU A 118 -13.27 -9.71 -7.94
N THR A 119 -13.86 -8.84 -7.14
CA THR A 119 -15.33 -8.72 -7.00
C THR A 119 -15.86 -7.48 -7.73
N GLU A 120 -17.18 -7.35 -7.84
CA GLU A 120 -17.82 -6.12 -8.35
C GLU A 120 -17.61 -4.91 -7.42
N GLN A 121 -17.31 -5.14 -6.14
CA GLN A 121 -17.04 -4.09 -5.14
C GLN A 121 -15.62 -3.53 -5.18
N VAL A 122 -14.74 -4.08 -6.02
CA VAL A 122 -13.40 -3.50 -6.18
C VAL A 122 -13.50 -2.05 -6.65
N HIS A 123 -12.71 -1.18 -6.06
CA HIS A 123 -12.73 0.23 -6.46
C HIS A 123 -12.29 0.39 -7.92
N HIS A 124 -12.99 1.24 -8.69
CA HIS A 124 -12.75 1.46 -10.13
C HIS A 124 -11.30 1.83 -10.48
N CYS A 125 -10.52 2.32 -9.52
CA CYS A 125 -9.10 2.61 -9.75
C CYS A 125 -8.27 1.35 -10.07
N VAL A 126 -8.68 0.17 -9.59
CA VAL A 126 -8.02 -1.11 -9.89
C VAL A 126 -8.21 -1.48 -11.36
N ASP A 127 -9.42 -1.39 -11.88
CA ASP A 127 -9.67 -1.59 -13.32
C ASP A 127 -8.89 -0.60 -14.19
N LYS A 128 -8.82 0.65 -13.73
CA LYS A 128 -8.02 1.68 -14.37
C LYS A 128 -6.52 1.34 -14.32
N ALA A 129 -6.03 0.85 -13.18
CA ALA A 129 -4.65 0.42 -13.00
C ALA A 129 -4.31 -0.75 -13.94
N ILE A 130 -5.16 -1.77 -14.00
CA ILE A 130 -5.01 -2.92 -14.92
C ILE A 130 -4.89 -2.45 -16.36
N ARG A 131 -5.77 -1.54 -16.79
CA ARG A 131 -5.74 -0.99 -18.15
C ARG A 131 -4.49 -0.16 -18.42
N ILE A 132 -4.09 0.73 -17.52
CA ILE A 132 -2.90 1.58 -17.66
C ILE A 132 -1.62 0.73 -17.67
N ALA A 133 -1.57 -0.34 -16.87
CA ALA A 133 -0.46 -1.30 -16.83
C ALA A 133 -0.35 -2.17 -18.10
N GLY A 134 -1.23 -1.96 -19.11
CA GLY A 134 -1.22 -2.75 -20.34
C GLY A 134 -1.81 -4.16 -20.21
N LEU A 135 -2.62 -4.42 -19.18
CA LEU A 135 -3.18 -5.73 -18.83
C LEU A 135 -4.66 -5.86 -19.26
N GLY A 136 -5.09 -5.03 -20.22
CA GLY A 136 -6.47 -5.01 -20.69
C GLY A 136 -6.99 -6.35 -21.23
N GLU A 137 -6.10 -7.13 -21.84
CA GLU A 137 -6.42 -8.45 -22.42
C GLU A 137 -6.47 -9.57 -21.38
N CYS A 138 -6.04 -9.34 -20.14
CA CYS A 138 -6.18 -10.33 -19.07
C CYS A 138 -7.67 -10.56 -18.74
N PRO A 139 -8.16 -11.82 -18.76
CA PRO A 139 -9.53 -12.11 -18.39
C PRO A 139 -9.81 -11.72 -16.95
N ARG A 140 -10.88 -10.94 -16.72
CA ARG A 140 -11.36 -10.63 -15.38
C ARG A 140 -12.36 -11.67 -14.92
N ARG A 141 -12.08 -12.32 -13.81
CA ARG A 141 -12.99 -13.26 -13.15
C ARG A 141 -13.66 -12.52 -12.01
N ILE A 142 -14.91 -12.11 -12.23
CA ILE A 142 -15.72 -11.48 -11.19
C ILE A 142 -16.24 -12.57 -10.27
N ILE A 143 -15.71 -12.63 -9.07
CA ILE A 143 -16.11 -13.60 -8.05
C ILE A 143 -17.36 -13.08 -7.34
N PRO A 144 -18.42 -13.89 -7.20
CA PRO A 144 -19.59 -13.55 -6.42
C PRO A 144 -19.23 -13.18 -4.98
N MET A 145 -20.14 -12.44 -4.36
CA MET A 145 -20.03 -12.05 -2.97
C MET A 145 -21.08 -12.77 -2.12
N ASP A 146 -20.77 -12.93 -0.85
CA ASP A 146 -21.74 -13.39 0.17
C ASP A 146 -22.77 -12.30 0.53
N ALA A 147 -23.69 -12.60 1.45
CA ALA A 147 -24.69 -11.66 1.93
C ALA A 147 -24.08 -10.44 2.68
N GLY A 148 -22.82 -10.52 3.08
CA GLY A 148 -22.04 -9.45 3.71
C GLY A 148 -21.22 -8.63 2.72
N TYR A 149 -21.44 -8.80 1.42
CA TYR A 149 -20.66 -8.15 0.33
C TYR A 149 -19.18 -8.48 0.36
N ARG A 150 -18.81 -9.68 0.81
CA ARG A 150 -17.42 -10.16 0.85
C ARG A 150 -17.20 -11.20 -0.24
N MET A 151 -16.02 -11.25 -0.81
CA MET A 151 -15.65 -12.25 -1.82
C MET A 151 -15.96 -13.67 -1.32
N ASP A 152 -16.67 -14.46 -2.15
CA ASP A 152 -16.90 -15.87 -1.86
C ASP A 152 -15.62 -16.67 -2.13
N ALA A 153 -14.91 -17.03 -1.07
CA ALA A 153 -13.63 -17.72 -1.16
C ALA A 153 -13.76 -19.16 -1.71
N GLU A 154 -14.88 -19.82 -1.51
CA GLU A 154 -15.12 -21.17 -2.08
C GLU A 154 -15.27 -21.08 -3.61
N VAL A 155 -16.05 -20.10 -4.08
CA VAL A 155 -16.20 -19.84 -5.53
C VAL A 155 -14.88 -19.37 -6.14
N LEU A 156 -14.09 -18.55 -5.43
CA LEU A 156 -12.74 -18.18 -5.87
C LEU A 156 -11.87 -19.41 -6.10
N ALA A 157 -11.76 -20.30 -5.12
CA ALA A 157 -10.95 -21.52 -5.21
C ALA A 157 -11.41 -22.42 -6.38
N ALA A 158 -12.72 -22.64 -6.50
CA ALA A 158 -13.29 -23.44 -7.59
C ALA A 158 -13.02 -22.81 -8.96
N THR A 159 -13.11 -21.49 -9.09
CA THR A 159 -12.86 -20.76 -10.34
C THR A 159 -11.38 -20.85 -10.74
N ILE A 160 -10.45 -20.68 -9.80
CA ILE A 160 -9.01 -20.84 -10.02
C ILE A 160 -8.70 -22.28 -10.51
N GLN A 161 -9.25 -23.28 -9.84
CA GLN A 161 -9.03 -24.67 -10.21
C GLN A 161 -9.57 -24.99 -11.61
N LYS A 162 -10.76 -24.48 -11.95
CA LYS A 162 -11.35 -24.60 -13.28
C LYS A 162 -10.46 -23.93 -14.33
N ASP A 163 -10.01 -22.70 -14.11
CA ASP A 163 -9.14 -21.99 -15.04
C ASP A 163 -7.85 -22.77 -15.30
N LYS A 164 -7.19 -23.26 -14.23
CA LYS A 164 -5.97 -24.09 -14.37
C LYS A 164 -6.24 -25.37 -15.17
N SER A 165 -7.40 -26.01 -15.00
CA SER A 165 -7.74 -27.26 -15.70
C SER A 165 -7.91 -27.10 -17.21
N VAL A 166 -8.23 -25.88 -17.66
CA VAL A 166 -8.37 -25.54 -19.09
C VAL A 166 -7.17 -24.74 -19.65
N GLY A 167 -6.06 -24.68 -18.89
CA GLY A 167 -4.79 -24.14 -19.36
C GLY A 167 -4.55 -22.67 -19.08
N TYR A 168 -5.43 -21.98 -18.37
CA TYR A 168 -5.15 -20.62 -17.90
C TYR A 168 -4.07 -20.63 -16.81
N LYS A 169 -3.42 -19.47 -16.65
CA LYS A 169 -2.36 -19.22 -15.67
C LYS A 169 -2.79 -18.11 -14.69
N PRO A 170 -3.57 -18.45 -13.65
CA PRO A 170 -3.93 -17.50 -12.60
C PRO A 170 -2.69 -16.79 -12.02
N TRP A 171 -2.73 -15.47 -11.87
CA TRP A 171 -1.54 -14.72 -11.43
C TRP A 171 -1.82 -13.60 -10.42
N LEU A 172 -3.04 -13.05 -10.35
CA LEU A 172 -3.39 -11.95 -9.46
C LEU A 172 -4.78 -12.15 -8.85
N ILE A 173 -4.87 -12.05 -7.53
CA ILE A 173 -6.11 -11.88 -6.78
C ILE A 173 -6.09 -10.49 -6.17
N VAL A 174 -7.17 -9.72 -6.35
CA VAL A 174 -7.36 -8.41 -5.72
C VAL A 174 -8.52 -8.51 -4.74
N ALA A 175 -8.23 -8.40 -3.45
CA ALA A 175 -9.23 -8.31 -2.40
C ALA A 175 -9.34 -6.89 -1.86
N SER A 176 -10.48 -6.58 -1.25
CA SER A 176 -10.75 -5.29 -0.62
C SER A 176 -10.78 -5.42 0.90
N ALA A 177 -10.11 -4.51 1.57
CA ALA A 177 -10.19 -4.36 3.02
C ALA A 177 -10.83 -3.01 3.38
N GLY A 178 -12.15 -2.98 3.33
CA GLY A 178 -12.98 -1.79 3.45
C GLY A 178 -13.38 -1.24 2.09
N THR A 179 -14.39 -1.86 1.44
CA THR A 179 -14.94 -1.39 0.17
C THR A 179 -15.55 0.00 0.31
N THR A 180 -15.51 0.78 -0.77
CA THR A 180 -16.01 2.17 -0.79
C THR A 180 -17.50 2.25 -0.48
N ASP A 181 -18.31 1.32 -0.99
CA ASP A 181 -19.77 1.39 -0.90
C ASP A 181 -20.30 0.82 0.43
N THR A 182 -19.70 -0.27 0.93
CA THR A 182 -20.26 -1.01 2.08
C THR A 182 -19.33 -1.07 3.28
N GLY A 183 -18.04 -0.75 3.11
CA GLY A 183 -17.01 -0.93 4.13
C GLY A 183 -16.65 -2.39 4.39
N SER A 184 -17.14 -3.33 3.57
CA SER A 184 -16.89 -4.77 3.74
C SER A 184 -15.41 -5.10 3.58
N VAL A 185 -14.98 -6.11 4.34
CA VAL A 185 -13.63 -6.67 4.27
C VAL A 185 -13.75 -8.11 3.77
N ASP A 186 -13.06 -8.43 2.69
CA ASP A 186 -12.99 -9.78 2.15
C ASP A 186 -12.34 -10.76 3.15
N PRO A 187 -12.59 -12.06 3.07
CA PRO A 187 -12.02 -13.05 3.98
C PRO A 187 -10.52 -13.26 3.71
N LEU A 188 -9.71 -12.25 4.11
CA LEU A 188 -8.30 -12.11 3.72
C LEU A 188 -7.45 -13.33 4.05
N GLU A 189 -7.65 -13.95 5.23
CA GLU A 189 -6.89 -15.14 5.64
C GLU A 189 -7.15 -16.33 4.72
N THR A 190 -8.42 -16.61 4.41
CA THR A 190 -8.79 -17.69 3.49
C THR A 190 -8.28 -17.43 2.06
N ILE A 191 -8.36 -16.15 1.61
CA ILE A 191 -7.84 -15.77 0.28
C ILE A 191 -6.32 -15.90 0.24
N ALA A 192 -5.62 -15.53 1.30
CA ALA A 192 -4.17 -15.70 1.41
C ALA A 192 -3.75 -17.16 1.28
N ASP A 193 -4.46 -18.09 1.95
CA ASP A 193 -4.21 -19.53 1.84
C ASP A 193 -4.41 -20.04 0.41
N ILE A 194 -5.49 -19.60 -0.25
CA ILE A 194 -5.76 -19.94 -1.66
C ILE A 194 -4.65 -19.40 -2.56
N ALA A 195 -4.27 -18.14 -2.38
CA ALA A 195 -3.22 -17.49 -3.16
C ALA A 195 -1.88 -18.22 -3.01
N ALA A 196 -1.48 -18.51 -1.77
CA ALA A 196 -0.25 -19.23 -1.44
C ALA A 196 -0.23 -20.64 -2.04
N PHE A 197 -1.33 -21.41 -1.89
CA PHE A 197 -1.44 -22.75 -2.44
C PHE A 197 -1.29 -22.79 -3.97
N HIS A 198 -1.79 -21.76 -4.65
CA HIS A 198 -1.76 -21.70 -6.11
C HIS A 198 -0.57 -20.91 -6.68
N GLY A 199 0.23 -20.24 -5.84
CA GLY A 199 1.34 -19.36 -6.26
C GLY A 199 0.85 -18.12 -7.02
N ILE A 200 -0.23 -17.50 -6.55
CA ILE A 200 -0.86 -16.33 -7.15
C ILE A 200 -0.54 -15.10 -6.30
N TRP A 201 -0.18 -13.99 -6.94
CA TRP A 201 0.04 -12.72 -6.22
C TRP A 201 -1.26 -12.26 -5.56
N PHE A 202 -1.19 -12.00 -4.27
CA PHE A 202 -2.30 -11.52 -3.47
C PHE A 202 -2.13 -10.03 -3.16
N HIS A 203 -2.94 -9.21 -3.79
CA HIS A 203 -3.00 -7.76 -3.59
C HIS A 203 -4.22 -7.39 -2.75
N VAL A 204 -4.04 -6.53 -1.75
CA VAL A 204 -5.13 -6.04 -0.90
C VAL A 204 -5.28 -4.52 -1.07
N ASP A 205 -6.41 -4.08 -1.60
CA ASP A 205 -6.81 -2.68 -1.54
C ASP A 205 -7.41 -2.38 -0.17
N ALA A 206 -6.58 -1.91 0.74
CA ALA A 206 -6.93 -1.46 2.07
C ALA A 206 -6.87 0.08 2.19
N ALA A 207 -7.01 0.79 1.07
CA ALA A 207 -6.93 2.24 1.04
C ALA A 207 -7.85 2.90 2.08
N TYR A 208 -9.06 2.35 2.29
CA TYR A 208 -9.98 2.83 3.32
C TYR A 208 -9.73 2.16 4.67
N GLY A 209 -9.74 0.82 4.72
CA GLY A 209 -9.78 0.06 5.97
C GLY A 209 -8.43 -0.16 6.64
N GLY A 210 -7.30 0.04 5.94
CA GLY A 210 -5.99 -0.38 6.43
C GLY A 210 -5.60 0.22 7.78
N PHE A 211 -5.89 1.49 8.04
CA PHE A 211 -5.57 2.10 9.32
C PHE A 211 -6.49 1.71 10.48
N PHE A 212 -7.58 0.99 10.22
CA PHE A 212 -8.38 0.40 11.31
C PHE A 212 -7.62 -0.70 12.06
N MET A 213 -6.48 -1.17 11.54
CA MET A 213 -5.53 -2.00 12.30
C MET A 213 -5.02 -1.34 13.59
N LEU A 214 -5.11 -0.02 13.70
CA LEU A 214 -4.79 0.72 14.93
C LEU A 214 -5.87 0.59 16.01
N SER A 215 -7.06 0.12 15.67
CA SER A 215 -8.17 -0.10 16.59
C SER A 215 -8.23 -1.55 17.05
N ASP A 216 -8.17 -1.80 18.35
CA ASP A 216 -8.26 -3.14 18.90
C ASP A 216 -9.59 -3.84 18.52
N SER A 217 -10.68 -3.07 18.36
CA SER A 217 -11.98 -3.62 18.01
C SER A 217 -12.15 -3.96 16.51
N ALA A 218 -11.30 -3.43 15.63
CA ALA A 218 -11.41 -3.62 14.18
C ALA A 218 -10.24 -4.46 13.61
N ARG A 219 -9.17 -4.65 14.36
CA ARG A 219 -7.98 -5.36 13.92
C ARG A 219 -8.28 -6.79 13.44
N ASP A 220 -9.12 -7.52 14.19
CA ASP A 220 -9.42 -8.92 13.89
C ASP A 220 -10.11 -9.11 12.54
N VAL A 221 -10.86 -8.11 12.08
CA VAL A 221 -11.53 -8.17 10.76
C VAL A 221 -10.51 -8.13 9.61
N LEU A 222 -9.30 -7.61 9.88
CA LEU A 222 -8.22 -7.46 8.90
C LEU A 222 -7.21 -8.61 8.97
N ASN A 223 -7.45 -9.64 9.78
CA ASN A 223 -6.60 -10.82 9.85
C ASN A 223 -6.42 -11.45 8.46
N GLY A 224 -5.17 -11.81 8.15
CA GLY A 224 -4.78 -12.30 6.83
C GLY A 224 -4.09 -11.25 5.96
N ILE A 225 -4.24 -9.94 6.26
CA ILE A 225 -3.60 -8.86 5.49
C ILE A 225 -2.07 -8.98 5.46
N GLN A 226 -1.46 -9.45 6.56
CA GLN A 226 -0.03 -9.70 6.70
C GLN A 226 0.52 -10.76 5.73
N HIS A 227 -0.36 -11.57 5.16
CA HIS A 227 0.00 -12.62 4.20
C HIS A 227 -0.07 -12.14 2.75
N SER A 228 -0.61 -10.96 2.48
CA SER A 228 -0.64 -10.39 1.13
C SER A 228 0.78 -10.12 0.59
N ASP A 229 0.92 -10.12 -0.72
CA ASP A 229 2.17 -9.74 -1.39
C ASP A 229 2.30 -8.23 -1.53
N SER A 230 1.17 -7.53 -1.64
CA SER A 230 1.13 -6.06 -1.65
C SER A 230 -0.16 -5.54 -1.03
N VAL A 231 -0.07 -4.38 -0.38
CA VAL A 231 -1.21 -3.70 0.24
C VAL A 231 -1.16 -2.20 -0.02
N VAL A 232 -2.32 -1.62 -0.30
CA VAL A 232 -2.52 -0.17 -0.41
C VAL A 232 -3.20 0.34 0.84
N ILE A 233 -2.66 1.44 1.42
CA ILE A 233 -3.27 2.12 2.56
C ILE A 233 -3.21 3.64 2.34
N ASP A 234 -4.28 4.36 2.65
CA ASP A 234 -4.35 5.80 2.46
C ASP A 234 -4.40 6.55 3.79
N PRO A 235 -3.28 7.19 4.19
CA PRO A 235 -3.26 8.03 5.39
C PRO A 235 -4.33 9.13 5.38
N HIS A 236 -4.62 9.72 4.21
CA HIS A 236 -5.64 10.76 4.08
C HIS A 236 -7.08 10.26 4.27
N LYS A 237 -7.30 8.93 4.32
CA LYS A 237 -8.61 8.34 4.64
C LYS A 237 -8.66 7.95 6.12
N GLY A 238 -7.97 6.88 6.51
CA GLY A 238 -8.09 6.31 7.85
C GLY A 238 -7.45 7.13 8.97
N LEU A 239 -6.46 7.98 8.68
CA LEU A 239 -5.82 8.87 9.68
C LEU A 239 -6.33 10.31 9.63
N PHE A 240 -7.32 10.62 8.79
CA PHE A 240 -7.89 11.97 8.65
C PHE A 240 -6.86 13.05 8.29
N LEU A 241 -5.77 12.67 7.60
CA LEU A 241 -4.79 13.62 7.09
C LEU A 241 -5.34 14.41 5.90
N PRO A 242 -4.75 15.55 5.54
CA PRO A 242 -5.09 16.27 4.33
C PRO A 242 -5.04 15.36 3.10
N TYR A 243 -5.97 15.57 2.16
CA TYR A 243 -6.06 14.79 0.93
C TYR A 243 -4.76 14.82 0.12
N GLY A 244 -4.42 13.70 -0.49
CA GLY A 244 -3.24 13.57 -1.37
C GLY A 244 -2.13 12.69 -0.80
N SER A 245 -2.42 11.86 0.22
CA SER A 245 -1.45 10.90 0.75
C SER A 245 -1.99 9.47 0.71
N GLY A 246 -1.28 8.61 0.01
CA GLY A 246 -1.47 7.16 -0.04
C GLY A 246 -0.14 6.45 0.10
N ALA A 247 -0.16 5.16 0.27
CA ALA A 247 1.03 4.33 0.29
C ALA A 247 0.76 2.96 -0.35
N ILE A 248 1.78 2.46 -1.05
CA ILE A 248 1.92 1.06 -1.43
C ILE A 248 2.97 0.41 -0.55
N LEU A 249 2.66 -0.78 -0.05
CA LEU A 249 3.62 -1.64 0.64
C LEU A 249 3.70 -2.97 -0.11
N VAL A 250 4.90 -3.47 -0.32
CA VAL A 250 5.16 -4.75 -0.99
C VAL A 250 6.04 -5.59 -0.08
N LYS A 251 5.57 -6.81 0.21
CA LYS A 251 6.18 -7.73 1.16
C LYS A 251 7.59 -8.14 0.78
N ASP A 252 7.82 -8.41 -0.50
CA ASP A 252 9.14 -8.57 -1.08
C ASP A 252 9.60 -7.26 -1.73
N GLY A 253 10.43 -6.50 -1.02
CA GLY A 253 10.93 -5.21 -1.50
C GLY A 253 11.69 -5.29 -2.83
N ALA A 254 12.29 -6.44 -3.14
CA ALA A 254 12.98 -6.61 -4.42
C ALA A 254 11.99 -6.57 -5.60
N SER A 255 10.77 -7.06 -5.43
CA SER A 255 9.72 -6.99 -6.45
C SER A 255 9.28 -5.55 -6.72
N LEU A 256 9.14 -4.71 -5.69
CA LEU A 256 8.83 -3.29 -5.87
C LEU A 256 9.99 -2.57 -6.58
N HIS A 257 11.22 -2.84 -6.16
CA HIS A 257 12.41 -2.24 -6.77
C HIS A 257 12.52 -2.61 -8.26
N LYS A 258 12.36 -3.90 -8.60
CA LYS A 258 12.39 -4.38 -9.99
C LYS A 258 11.36 -3.66 -10.88
N ALA A 259 10.19 -3.35 -10.34
CA ALA A 259 9.08 -2.77 -11.09
C ALA A 259 9.18 -1.24 -11.28
N HIS A 260 9.75 -0.50 -10.32
CA HIS A 260 9.62 0.95 -10.26
C HIS A 260 10.93 1.72 -10.18
N TYR A 261 12.04 1.06 -9.87
CA TYR A 261 13.33 1.72 -9.75
C TYR A 261 14.22 1.43 -10.95
N TYR A 262 15.11 2.35 -11.24
CA TYR A 262 16.16 2.18 -12.24
C TYR A 262 17.44 2.88 -11.79
N ASP A 263 18.58 2.32 -12.17
CA ASP A 263 19.90 2.94 -11.93
C ASP A 263 20.13 4.05 -12.94
N ALA A 264 20.21 5.29 -12.44
CA ALA A 264 20.63 6.43 -13.26
C ALA A 264 22.02 6.91 -12.84
N HIS A 265 22.87 7.17 -13.81
CA HIS A 265 24.25 7.62 -13.56
C HIS A 265 24.35 8.92 -12.74
N TYR A 266 23.31 9.74 -12.74
CA TYR A 266 23.21 10.97 -11.98
C TYR A 266 22.60 10.79 -10.57
N MET A 267 22.06 9.60 -10.27
CA MET A 267 21.57 9.23 -8.94
C MET A 267 22.66 8.50 -8.16
N GLN A 268 23.48 9.25 -7.42
CA GLN A 268 24.59 8.68 -6.65
C GLN A 268 24.14 7.83 -5.45
N ASP A 269 22.91 7.98 -5.00
CA ASP A 269 22.37 7.30 -3.82
C ASP A 269 22.01 5.82 -4.05
N ALA A 270 21.87 5.38 -5.29
CA ALA A 270 21.53 3.99 -5.63
C ALA A 270 22.64 2.98 -5.30
N LYS A 271 23.85 3.44 -4.97
CA LYS A 271 25.03 2.59 -4.73
C LYS A 271 25.41 2.42 -3.27
N THR A 272 24.68 3.02 -2.32
CA THR A 272 25.07 3.09 -0.89
C THR A 272 24.05 2.44 0.06
N ASN A 273 23.18 1.56 -0.41
CA ASN A 273 22.30 0.78 0.47
C ASN A 273 22.55 -0.71 0.30
#